data_b20e7163ae73799cbc77fe059f728ff8
#
_entry.id   b20e7163ae73799cbc77fe059f728ff8
#
_cell.length_a   1.000
_cell.length_b   1.000
_cell.length_c   1.000
_cell.angle_alpha   90.00
_cell.angle_beta   90.00
_cell.angle_gamma   90.00
#
_symmetry.space_group_name_H-M   'P 1'
#
loop_
_entity.id
_entity.type
_entity.pdbx_description
1 polymer ?
#
loop_
_entity_poly.entity_id
_entity_poly.type
_entity_poly.pdbx_seq_one_letter_code
_entity_poly.pdbx_strand_id
1 'polypeptide(L)'
;MKIKTLMAVLFLSAGATSVMAQSDSICIPNSSVSHEAVKAGNFKDAYAPWKIVLETCPTLRYYTFKDGFLILEGLMKQISDKNSPEYKKYFEELMHTHDVRMKYIPDFQTRMKGVPSVADALGDKALAYIQYAP
;
A
#
# COMPACT_ATOMS: atom_id res chain seq x y z
N MET A 1 -60.28 26.12 -5.40
CA MET A 1 -59.68 24.80 -5.04
C MET A 1 -58.18 24.92 -5.13
N LYS A 2 -57.51 24.86 -4.03
CA LYS A 2 -56.02 24.91 -4.01
C LYS A 2 -55.53 23.50 -3.83
N ILE A 3 -54.88 22.94 -4.89
CA ILE A 3 -54.18 21.69 -4.83
C ILE A 3 -52.84 21.95 -4.23
N LYS A 4 -52.61 21.45 -3.00
CA LYS A 4 -51.27 21.46 -2.37
C LYS A 4 -50.50 20.26 -2.87
N THR A 5 -49.56 20.51 -3.75
CA THR A 5 -48.61 19.51 -4.21
C THR A 5 -47.59 19.29 -3.08
N LEU A 6 -47.68 18.13 -2.45
CA LEU A 6 -46.71 17.68 -1.46
C LEU A 6 -45.46 17.16 -2.21
N MET A 7 -44.41 17.94 -2.27
CA MET A 7 -43.11 17.45 -2.73
C MET A 7 -42.49 16.58 -1.66
N ALA A 8 -42.49 15.29 -1.88
CA ALA A 8 -41.69 14.35 -1.11
C ALA A 8 -40.23 14.48 -1.55
N VAL A 9 -39.40 15.08 -0.73
CA VAL A 9 -37.94 15.06 -0.89
C VAL A 9 -37.44 13.71 -0.41
N LEU A 10 -37.15 12.83 -1.35
CA LEU A 10 -36.42 11.59 -1.05
C LEU A 10 -34.94 11.97 -0.85
N PHE A 11 -34.49 11.99 0.39
CA PHE A 11 -33.06 11.98 0.69
C PHE A 11 -32.51 10.58 0.39
N LEU A 12 -31.80 10.44 -0.74
CA LEU A 12 -30.95 9.29 -0.99
C LEU A 12 -29.69 9.42 -0.13
N SER A 13 -29.68 8.85 1.05
CA SER A 13 -28.47 8.60 1.82
C SER A 13 -27.89 7.24 1.46
N ALA A 14 -27.31 7.13 0.28
CA ALA A 14 -26.64 5.92 -0.19
C ALA A 14 -25.23 6.27 -0.70
N GLY A 15 -24.30 6.62 0.19
CA GLY A 15 -22.96 7.00 -0.25
C GLY A 15 -21.78 6.35 0.48
N ALA A 16 -21.95 5.91 1.74
CA ALA A 16 -20.81 5.48 2.54
C ALA A 16 -20.52 3.97 2.50
N THR A 17 -21.50 3.14 2.28
CA THR A 17 -21.34 1.67 2.31
C THR A 17 -20.76 1.07 1.04
N SER A 18 -20.98 1.70 -0.11
CA SER A 18 -20.51 1.18 -1.40
C SER A 18 -18.98 1.36 -1.61
N VAL A 19 -18.37 2.41 -1.07
CA VAL A 19 -16.92 2.65 -1.22
C VAL A 19 -16.10 1.65 -0.41
N MET A 20 -16.49 1.32 0.80
CA MET A 20 -15.81 0.32 1.64
C MET A 20 -15.88 -1.08 1.04
N ALA A 21 -17.07 -1.53 0.60
CA ALA A 21 -17.27 -2.84 -0.03
C ALA A 21 -16.49 -2.96 -1.36
N GLN A 22 -16.38 -1.89 -2.14
CA GLN A 22 -15.62 -1.88 -3.38
C GLN A 22 -14.11 -1.94 -3.12
N SER A 23 -13.61 -1.25 -2.09
CA SER A 23 -12.22 -1.30 -1.68
C SER A 23 -11.83 -2.71 -1.21
N ASP A 24 -12.66 -3.37 -0.40
CA ASP A 24 -12.41 -4.74 0.05
C ASP A 24 -12.37 -5.76 -1.10
N SER A 25 -13.26 -5.63 -2.08
CA SER A 25 -13.31 -6.51 -3.25
C SER A 25 -12.07 -6.40 -4.16
N ILE A 26 -11.39 -5.26 -4.15
CA ILE A 26 -10.15 -5.03 -4.90
C ILE A 26 -8.93 -5.40 -4.06
N CYS A 27 -8.88 -4.92 -2.83
CA CYS A 27 -7.67 -4.97 -2.01
C CYS A 27 -7.39 -6.36 -1.45
N ILE A 28 -8.42 -7.10 -1.00
CA ILE A 28 -8.21 -8.43 -0.38
C ILE A 28 -7.62 -9.43 -1.38
N PRO A 29 -8.17 -9.60 -2.60
CA PRO A 29 -7.57 -10.50 -3.59
C PRO A 29 -6.16 -10.09 -3.99
N ASN A 30 -5.93 -8.81 -4.28
CA ASN A 30 -4.61 -8.31 -4.67
C ASN A 30 -3.57 -8.49 -3.54
N SER A 31 -3.95 -8.24 -2.28
CA SER A 31 -3.09 -8.50 -1.13
C SER A 31 -2.71 -9.97 -1.00
N SER A 32 -3.65 -10.88 -1.22
CA SER A 32 -3.39 -12.32 -1.14
C SER A 32 -2.49 -12.79 -2.30
N VAL A 33 -2.78 -12.39 -3.52
CA VAL A 33 -1.99 -12.75 -4.70
C VAL A 33 -0.56 -12.23 -4.58
N SER A 34 -0.36 -10.97 -4.20
CA SER A 34 0.98 -10.41 -4.07
C SER A 34 1.77 -11.08 -2.95
N HIS A 35 1.14 -11.36 -1.81
CA HIS A 35 1.81 -12.02 -0.68
C HIS A 35 2.28 -13.44 -1.04
N GLU A 36 1.43 -14.23 -1.70
CA GLU A 36 1.82 -15.57 -2.15
C GLU A 36 2.94 -15.52 -3.20
N ALA A 37 2.91 -14.55 -4.12
CA ALA A 37 3.99 -14.36 -5.09
C ALA A 37 5.33 -13.97 -4.40
N VAL A 38 5.29 -13.12 -3.37
CA VAL A 38 6.47 -12.78 -2.56
C VAL A 38 7.03 -14.02 -1.86
N LYS A 39 6.19 -14.84 -1.25
CA LYS A 39 6.60 -16.10 -0.60
C LYS A 39 7.26 -17.06 -1.59
N ALA A 40 6.81 -17.08 -2.84
CA ALA A 40 7.41 -17.85 -3.92
C ALA A 40 8.68 -17.21 -4.52
N GLY A 41 9.09 -16.02 -4.07
CA GLY A 41 10.22 -15.27 -4.64
C GLY A 41 9.93 -14.66 -6.02
N ASN A 42 8.68 -14.63 -6.43
CA ASN A 42 8.25 -14.09 -7.73
C ASN A 42 7.89 -12.60 -7.62
N PHE A 43 8.91 -11.76 -7.48
CA PHE A 43 8.74 -10.33 -7.24
C PHE A 43 8.12 -9.59 -8.42
N LYS A 44 8.37 -10.04 -9.65
CA LYS A 44 7.81 -9.43 -10.85
C LYS A 44 6.28 -9.54 -10.89
N ASP A 45 5.75 -10.73 -10.58
CA ASP A 45 4.29 -10.96 -10.55
C ASP A 45 3.65 -10.37 -9.28
N ALA A 46 4.41 -10.23 -8.20
CA ALA A 46 3.94 -9.61 -6.96
C ALA A 46 3.75 -8.10 -7.08
N TYR A 47 4.50 -7.42 -7.94
CA TYR A 47 4.61 -5.96 -7.96
C TYR A 47 3.28 -5.25 -8.27
N ALA A 48 2.59 -5.61 -9.34
CA ALA A 48 1.37 -4.90 -9.75
C ALA A 48 0.23 -5.06 -8.72
N PRO A 49 -0.12 -6.27 -8.24
CA PRO A 49 -1.16 -6.41 -7.22
C PRO A 49 -0.76 -5.78 -5.88
N TRP A 50 0.51 -5.84 -5.48
CA TRP A 50 1.00 -5.15 -4.30
C TRP A 50 0.81 -3.63 -4.39
N LYS A 51 1.15 -3.03 -5.53
CA LYS A 51 1.03 -1.59 -5.73
C LYS A 51 -0.41 -1.11 -5.61
N ILE A 52 -1.36 -1.85 -6.16
CA ILE A 52 -2.79 -1.57 -5.99
C ILE A 52 -3.16 -1.49 -4.50
N VAL A 53 -2.69 -2.45 -3.68
CA VAL A 53 -2.98 -2.47 -2.24
C VAL A 53 -2.33 -1.29 -1.52
N LEU A 54 -1.07 -1.00 -1.81
CA LEU A 54 -0.36 0.12 -1.18
C LEU A 54 -1.04 1.47 -1.45
N GLU A 55 -1.50 1.68 -2.68
CA GLU A 55 -2.11 2.94 -3.10
C GLU A 55 -3.58 3.08 -2.66
N THR A 56 -4.32 1.97 -2.62
CA THR A 56 -5.77 1.98 -2.36
C THR A 56 -6.12 1.67 -0.91
N CYS A 57 -5.42 0.74 -0.29
CA CYS A 57 -5.73 0.19 1.04
C CYS A 57 -4.48 0.01 1.91
N PRO A 58 -3.68 1.05 2.16
CA PRO A 58 -2.41 0.93 2.87
C PRO A 58 -2.54 0.42 4.31
N THR A 59 -3.73 0.51 4.89
CA THR A 59 -4.01 0.05 6.26
C THR A 59 -4.65 -1.34 6.34
N LEU A 60 -4.81 -2.02 5.19
CA LEU A 60 -5.44 -3.35 5.16
C LEU A 60 -4.65 -4.37 5.98
N ARG A 61 -3.34 -4.48 5.72
CA ARG A 61 -2.45 -5.44 6.37
C ARG A 61 -1.05 -4.87 6.52
N TYR A 62 -0.44 -5.02 7.69
CA TYR A 62 0.90 -4.49 7.94
C TYR A 62 1.98 -5.13 7.05
N TYR A 63 1.84 -6.39 6.69
CA TYR A 63 2.80 -7.06 5.82
C TYR A 63 2.86 -6.47 4.40
N THR A 64 1.89 -5.66 3.97
CA THR A 64 1.95 -4.92 2.69
C THR A 64 3.24 -4.12 2.57
N PHE A 65 3.72 -3.53 3.66
CA PHE A 65 4.99 -2.79 3.66
C PHE A 65 6.19 -3.72 3.56
N LYS A 66 6.22 -4.80 4.33
CA LYS A 66 7.31 -5.78 4.31
C LYS A 66 7.43 -6.45 2.94
N ASP A 67 6.32 -6.83 2.36
CA ASP A 67 6.27 -7.39 0.99
C ASP A 67 6.79 -6.37 -0.03
N GLY A 68 6.41 -5.10 0.10
CA GLY A 68 6.86 -4.02 -0.76
C GLY A 68 8.38 -3.85 -0.75
N PHE A 69 9.01 -3.92 0.43
CA PHE A 69 10.46 -3.87 0.54
C PHE A 69 11.11 -5.05 -0.19
N LEU A 70 10.64 -6.27 0.02
CA LEU A 70 11.17 -7.46 -0.65
C LEU A 70 10.98 -7.39 -2.17
N ILE A 71 9.82 -6.97 -2.63
CA ILE A 71 9.52 -6.82 -4.06
C ILE A 71 10.47 -5.82 -4.70
N LEU A 72 10.56 -4.61 -4.18
CA LEU A 72 11.34 -3.53 -4.76
C LEU A 72 12.84 -3.80 -4.71
N GLU A 73 13.34 -4.30 -3.58
CA GLU A 73 14.73 -4.71 -3.45
C GLU A 73 15.06 -5.89 -4.37
N GLY A 74 14.17 -6.86 -4.50
CA GLY A 74 14.34 -8.00 -5.40
C GLY A 74 14.39 -7.59 -6.86
N LEU A 75 13.53 -6.64 -7.27
CA LEU A 75 13.54 -6.09 -8.63
C LEU A 75 14.79 -5.26 -8.90
N MET A 76 15.20 -4.40 -7.97
CA MET A 76 16.44 -3.61 -8.12
C MET A 76 17.70 -4.47 -8.23
N LYS A 77 17.76 -5.59 -7.49
CA LYS A 77 18.91 -6.53 -7.58
C LYS A 77 19.08 -7.17 -8.95
N GLN A 78 18.03 -7.20 -9.77
CA GLN A 78 18.10 -7.72 -11.14
C GLN A 78 18.60 -6.69 -12.16
N ILE A 79 18.74 -5.43 -11.76
CA ILE A 79 19.16 -4.33 -12.63
C ILE A 79 20.62 -3.99 -12.31
N SER A 80 21.50 -4.18 -13.27
CA SER A 80 22.94 -3.92 -13.11
C SER A 80 23.30 -2.44 -13.09
N ASP A 81 22.56 -1.62 -13.85
CA ASP A 81 22.78 -0.19 -13.93
C ASP A 81 21.89 0.58 -12.94
N LYS A 82 22.47 0.99 -11.82
CA LYS A 82 21.78 1.80 -10.82
C LYS A 82 21.33 3.18 -11.32
N ASN A 83 21.93 3.67 -12.39
CA ASN A 83 21.56 4.96 -12.99
C ASN A 83 20.42 4.84 -14.00
N SER A 84 20.00 3.63 -14.33
CA SER A 84 18.88 3.41 -15.25
C SER A 84 17.58 4.02 -14.73
N PRO A 85 16.68 4.49 -15.61
CA PRO A 85 15.37 5.02 -15.20
C PRO A 85 14.54 4.00 -14.42
N GLU A 86 14.64 2.71 -14.76
CA GLU A 86 13.90 1.65 -14.09
C GLU A 86 14.39 1.43 -12.66
N TYR A 87 15.71 1.41 -12.41
CA TYR A 87 16.25 1.30 -11.06
C TYR A 87 15.84 2.49 -10.20
N LYS A 88 15.98 3.71 -10.72
CA LYS A 88 15.59 4.94 -10.02
C LYS A 88 14.11 4.94 -9.65
N LYS A 89 13.24 4.47 -10.54
CA LYS A 89 11.82 4.32 -10.26
C LYS A 89 11.57 3.40 -9.05
N TYR A 90 12.16 2.21 -9.04
CA TYR A 90 11.99 1.29 -7.91
C TYR A 90 12.60 1.82 -6.62
N PHE A 91 13.71 2.53 -6.70
CA PHE A 91 14.30 3.20 -5.55
C PHE A 91 13.37 4.29 -4.98
N GLU A 92 12.79 5.13 -5.80
CA GLU A 92 11.82 6.14 -5.37
C GLU A 92 10.58 5.50 -4.74
N GLU A 93 10.08 4.42 -5.32
CA GLU A 93 8.97 3.66 -4.76
C GLU A 93 9.34 2.98 -3.42
N LEU A 94 10.57 2.52 -3.25
CA LEU A 94 11.07 1.99 -1.98
C LEU A 94 11.04 3.07 -0.90
N MET A 95 11.56 4.25 -1.19
CA MET A 95 11.55 5.39 -0.26
C MET A 95 10.12 5.82 0.06
N HIS A 96 9.26 5.88 -0.93
CA HIS A 96 7.83 6.18 -0.74
C HIS A 96 7.12 5.13 0.13
N THR A 97 7.41 3.84 -0.06
CA THR A 97 6.83 2.76 0.76
C THR A 97 7.21 2.90 2.24
N HIS A 98 8.45 3.31 2.53
CA HIS A 98 8.86 3.65 3.89
C HIS A 98 8.07 4.83 4.46
N ASP A 99 7.82 5.87 3.67
CA ASP A 99 7.04 7.04 4.10
C ASP A 99 5.58 6.68 4.39
N VAL A 100 4.95 5.88 3.53
CA VAL A 100 3.58 5.38 3.75
C VAL A 100 3.52 4.52 5.01
N ARG A 101 4.50 3.62 5.23
CA ARG A 101 4.60 2.84 6.46
C ARG A 101 4.65 3.72 7.70
N MET A 102 5.56 4.72 7.73
CA MET A 102 5.69 5.62 8.87
C MET A 102 4.41 6.39 9.15
N LYS A 103 3.70 6.83 8.11
CA LYS A 103 2.42 7.53 8.23
C LYS A 103 1.37 6.69 8.96
N TYR A 104 1.32 5.38 8.71
CA TYR A 104 0.28 4.49 9.22
C TYR A 104 0.70 3.64 10.43
N ILE A 105 1.95 3.73 10.90
CA ILE A 105 2.40 3.05 12.13
C ILE A 105 1.47 3.32 13.31
N PRO A 106 1.06 4.57 13.61
CA PRO A 106 0.17 4.82 14.76
C PRO A 106 -1.17 4.08 14.66
N ASP A 107 -1.74 3.96 13.46
CA ASP A 107 -2.97 3.21 13.22
C ASP A 107 -2.77 1.71 13.48
N PHE A 108 -1.71 1.12 12.98
CA PHE A 108 -1.41 -0.29 13.21
C PHE A 108 -1.09 -0.59 14.69
N GLN A 109 -0.44 0.31 15.41
CA GLN A 109 -0.15 0.16 16.83
C GLN A 109 -1.41 0.06 17.69
N THR A 110 -2.54 0.64 17.25
CA THR A 110 -3.83 0.49 17.94
C THR A 110 -4.47 -0.89 17.77
N ARG A 111 -4.07 -1.63 16.70
CA ARG A 111 -4.70 -2.90 16.31
C ARG A 111 -3.81 -4.12 16.50
N MET A 112 -2.49 -3.93 16.57
CA MET A 112 -1.50 -5.00 16.58
C MET A 112 -0.40 -4.72 17.60
N LYS A 113 0.14 -5.81 18.15
CA LYS A 113 1.39 -5.75 18.94
C LYS A 113 2.60 -5.95 18.03
N GLY A 114 3.76 -5.44 18.47
CA GLY A 114 5.04 -5.65 17.77
C GLY A 114 5.24 -4.78 16.52
N VAL A 115 4.40 -3.77 16.32
CA VAL A 115 4.64 -2.76 15.30
C VAL A 115 5.76 -1.84 15.78
N PRO A 116 6.83 -1.62 14.98
CA PRO A 116 7.95 -0.77 15.39
C PRO A 116 7.52 0.69 15.57
N SER A 117 8.34 1.46 16.26
CA SER A 117 8.14 2.90 16.37
C SER A 117 8.39 3.61 15.04
N VAL A 118 7.88 4.84 14.90
CA VAL A 118 8.20 5.69 13.73
C VAL A 118 9.71 5.96 13.65
N ALA A 119 10.40 6.11 14.79
CA ALA A 119 11.85 6.30 14.84
C ALA A 119 12.61 5.07 14.29
N ASP A 120 12.19 3.85 14.67
CA ASP A 120 12.78 2.62 14.11
C ASP A 120 12.53 2.51 12.60
N ALA A 121 11.33 2.84 12.16
CA ALA A 121 10.98 2.84 10.73
C ALA A 121 11.78 3.88 9.92
N LEU A 122 12.09 5.04 10.52
CA LEU A 122 12.98 6.03 9.91
C LEU A 122 14.41 5.51 9.80
N GLY A 123 14.89 4.79 10.81
CA GLY A 123 16.18 4.09 10.75
C GLY A 123 16.25 3.07 9.63
N ASP A 124 15.20 2.25 9.45
CA ASP A 124 15.08 1.30 8.33
C ASP A 124 15.13 2.01 6.98
N LYS A 125 14.43 3.14 6.84
CA LYS A 125 14.48 3.97 5.62
C LYS A 125 15.89 4.48 5.33
N ALA A 126 16.58 4.97 6.35
CA ALA A 126 17.96 5.48 6.22
C ALA A 126 18.91 4.37 5.76
N LEU A 127 18.82 3.17 6.34
CA LEU A 127 19.61 2.00 5.92
C LEU A 127 19.30 1.60 4.47
N ALA A 128 18.04 1.56 4.08
CA ALA A 128 17.64 1.27 2.70
C ALA A 128 18.19 2.33 1.72
N TYR A 129 18.17 3.60 2.10
CA TYR A 129 18.77 4.67 1.32
C TYR A 129 20.27 4.45 1.10
N ILE A 130 21.02 4.19 2.16
CA ILE A 130 22.48 3.96 2.08
C ILE A 130 22.80 2.77 1.18
N GLN A 131 22.00 1.71 1.24
CA GLN A 131 22.24 0.47 0.51
C GLN A 131 21.86 0.57 -0.98
N TYR A 132 20.77 1.23 -1.32
CA TYR A 132 20.15 1.18 -2.64
C TYR A 132 20.20 2.49 -3.43
N ALA A 133 20.62 3.61 -2.85
CA ALA A 133 20.71 4.87 -3.61
C ALA A 133 21.54 4.70 -4.90
N PRO A 134 21.07 5.30 -6.01
CA PRO A 134 21.76 5.29 -7.29
C PRO A 134 23.16 5.88 -7.22
#